data_6b5aef151f03dfc6ce5c67b678d741a9
#
_entry.id   6b5aef151f03dfc6ce5c67b678d741a9
#
_cell.length_a   1.000
_cell.length_b   1.000
_cell.length_c   1.000
_cell.angle_alpha   90.00
_cell.angle_beta   90.00
_cell.angle_gamma   90.00
#
_symmetry.space_group_name_H-M   'P 1'
#
loop_
_entity.id
_entity.type
_entity.pdbx_description
1 polymer ?
#
loop_
_entity_poly.entity_id
_entity_poly.type
_entity_poly.pdbx_seq_one_letter_code
_entity_poly.pdbx_strand_id
1 'polypeptide(L)'
;MNEMSLVESRLGKLEQDNRHLKIALGVLLLLLVGMPLVGMTTPQQIPDVISAHEFHVVDGSGASRARMLIDRISYFDEDGTLRATSASDGIGYNDVNGTGRTWIDEYGIGYYGENGTLRLRMNSGGIVVADDNGIFRTRMSASGFAYYDETGGVIWSTAQDGSRD
;
A
#
# COMPACT_ATOMS: atom_id res chain seq x y z
N MET A 1 -62.12 -48.90 -40.80
CA MET A 1 -61.69 -47.79 -39.91
C MET A 1 -61.73 -46.54 -40.76
N ASN A 2 -62.65 -45.63 -40.46
CA ASN A 2 -62.92 -44.47 -41.34
C ASN A 2 -61.76 -43.50 -41.34
N GLU A 3 -61.37 -43.02 -42.52
CA GLU A 3 -60.28 -42.01 -42.67
C GLU A 3 -60.47 -40.79 -41.76
N MET A 4 -61.75 -40.43 -41.52
CA MET A 4 -62.12 -39.33 -40.62
C MET A 4 -61.65 -39.56 -39.17
N SER A 5 -61.76 -40.74 -38.62
CA SER A 5 -61.29 -41.08 -37.25
C SER A 5 -59.78 -41.05 -37.11
N LEU A 6 -59.07 -41.32 -38.20
CA LEU A 6 -57.61 -41.25 -38.26
C LEU A 6 -57.10 -39.76 -38.28
N VAL A 7 -57.84 -38.95 -39.00
CA VAL A 7 -57.55 -37.48 -39.05
C VAL A 7 -57.82 -36.81 -37.69
N GLU A 8 -58.95 -37.16 -37.06
CA GLU A 8 -59.26 -36.60 -35.70
C GLU A 8 -58.24 -37.02 -34.65
N SER A 9 -57.81 -38.30 -34.72
CA SER A 9 -56.73 -38.77 -33.79
C SER A 9 -55.43 -38.08 -34.02
N ARG A 10 -55.04 -37.81 -35.26
CA ARG A 10 -53.81 -37.04 -35.57
C ARG A 10 -53.92 -35.56 -35.16
N LEU A 11 -55.09 -34.97 -35.36
CA LEU A 11 -55.37 -33.55 -34.95
C LEU A 11 -55.27 -33.39 -33.42
N GLY A 12 -55.90 -34.29 -32.67
CA GLY A 12 -55.82 -34.31 -31.21
C GLY A 12 -54.41 -34.47 -30.70
N LYS A 13 -53.58 -35.32 -31.36
CA LYS A 13 -52.17 -35.48 -31.00
C LYS A 13 -51.34 -34.20 -31.28
N LEU A 14 -51.58 -33.58 -32.45
CA LEU A 14 -50.91 -32.29 -32.79
C LEU A 14 -51.29 -31.18 -31.85
N GLU A 15 -52.56 -31.09 -31.44
CA GLU A 15 -53.00 -30.10 -30.45
C GLU A 15 -52.34 -30.32 -29.08
N GLN A 16 -52.23 -31.56 -28.66
CA GLN A 16 -51.55 -31.93 -27.40
C GLN A 16 -50.06 -31.58 -27.45
N ASP A 17 -49.36 -31.95 -28.55
CA ASP A 17 -47.95 -31.65 -28.74
C ASP A 17 -47.67 -30.12 -28.79
N ASN A 18 -48.56 -29.38 -29.47
CA ASN A 18 -48.48 -27.91 -29.52
C ASN A 18 -48.68 -27.27 -28.13
N ARG A 19 -49.58 -27.84 -27.31
CA ARG A 19 -49.79 -27.39 -25.93
C ARG A 19 -48.56 -27.65 -25.06
N HIS A 20 -47.95 -28.81 -25.18
CA HIS A 20 -46.71 -29.16 -24.45
C HIS A 20 -45.54 -28.28 -24.87
N LEU A 21 -45.42 -27.98 -26.18
CA LEU A 21 -44.39 -27.11 -26.72
C LEU A 21 -44.52 -25.67 -26.18
N LYS A 22 -45.76 -25.14 -26.12
CA LYS A 22 -46.02 -23.79 -25.56
C LYS A 22 -45.71 -23.71 -24.08
N ILE A 23 -46.03 -24.77 -23.31
CA ILE A 23 -45.71 -24.83 -21.88
C ILE A 23 -44.19 -24.90 -21.69
N ALA A 24 -43.48 -25.74 -22.45
CA ALA A 24 -42.03 -25.88 -22.37
C ALA A 24 -41.31 -24.58 -22.74
N LEU A 25 -41.77 -23.85 -23.78
CA LEU A 25 -41.25 -22.58 -24.19
C LEU A 25 -41.48 -21.51 -23.12
N GLY A 26 -42.67 -21.49 -22.50
CA GLY A 26 -43.00 -20.58 -21.40
C GLY A 26 -42.10 -20.78 -20.17
N VAL A 27 -41.85 -22.02 -19.77
CA VAL A 27 -40.94 -22.36 -18.67
C VAL A 27 -39.49 -21.98 -19.01
N LEU A 28 -39.04 -22.24 -20.25
CA LEU A 28 -37.70 -21.85 -20.68
C LEU A 28 -37.51 -20.32 -20.65
N LEU A 29 -38.49 -19.56 -21.13
CA LEU A 29 -38.45 -18.09 -21.05
C LEU A 29 -38.44 -17.57 -19.60
N LEU A 30 -39.20 -18.20 -18.72
CA LEU A 30 -39.24 -17.86 -17.30
C LEU A 30 -37.90 -18.10 -16.62
N LEU A 31 -37.21 -19.20 -16.97
CA LEU A 31 -35.86 -19.51 -16.48
C LEU A 31 -34.82 -18.52 -17.03
N LEU A 32 -34.88 -18.18 -18.31
CA LEU A 32 -33.97 -17.24 -18.96
C LEU A 32 -34.08 -15.81 -18.40
N VAL A 33 -35.28 -15.37 -18.02
CA VAL A 33 -35.53 -14.05 -17.44
C VAL A 33 -35.30 -14.05 -15.92
N GLY A 34 -35.62 -15.14 -15.23
CA GLY A 34 -35.53 -15.24 -13.78
C GLY A 34 -34.10 -15.38 -13.24
N MET A 35 -33.22 -16.12 -13.95
CA MET A 35 -31.84 -16.35 -13.51
C MET A 35 -31.01 -15.05 -13.33
N PRO A 36 -31.00 -14.10 -14.29
CA PRO A 36 -30.23 -12.85 -14.09
C PRO A 36 -30.78 -11.95 -12.99
N LEU A 37 -32.10 -12.00 -12.72
CA LEU A 37 -32.71 -11.18 -11.67
C LEU A 37 -32.32 -11.66 -10.26
N VAL A 38 -32.13 -12.95 -10.05
CA VAL A 38 -31.68 -13.51 -8.75
C VAL A 38 -30.21 -13.20 -8.50
N GLY A 39 -29.38 -13.18 -9.55
CA GLY A 39 -27.96 -12.82 -9.44
C GLY A 39 -27.69 -11.36 -9.12
N MET A 40 -28.64 -10.45 -9.43
CA MET A 40 -28.50 -9.00 -9.17
C MET A 40 -28.83 -8.59 -7.73
N THR A 41 -29.45 -9.46 -6.95
CA THR A 41 -29.89 -9.14 -5.58
C THR A 41 -28.98 -9.70 -4.48
N THR A 42 -27.88 -10.35 -4.81
CA THR A 42 -26.91 -10.75 -3.79
C THR A 42 -26.18 -9.49 -3.30
N PRO A 43 -26.33 -9.10 -2.03
CA PRO A 43 -25.55 -8.00 -1.47
C PRO A 43 -24.09 -8.38 -1.63
N GLN A 44 -23.30 -7.46 -2.22
CA GLN A 44 -21.85 -7.63 -2.32
C GLN A 44 -21.30 -7.70 -0.88
N GLN A 45 -21.08 -8.90 -0.38
CA GLN A 45 -20.44 -9.09 0.90
C GLN A 45 -19.03 -8.50 0.81
N ILE A 46 -18.80 -7.43 1.55
CA ILE A 46 -17.44 -6.92 1.75
C ILE A 46 -16.73 -7.99 2.60
N PRO A 47 -15.67 -8.61 2.11
CA PRO A 47 -14.95 -9.60 2.90
C PRO A 47 -14.34 -8.94 4.14
N ASP A 48 -14.43 -9.59 5.30
CA ASP A 48 -13.82 -9.12 6.54
C ASP A 48 -12.30 -9.02 6.44
N VAL A 49 -11.69 -9.81 5.56
CA VAL A 49 -10.25 -9.84 5.29
C VAL A 49 -10.01 -9.92 3.79
N ILE A 50 -9.13 -9.06 3.29
CA ILE A 50 -8.61 -9.15 1.92
C ILE A 50 -7.15 -9.60 2.03
N SER A 51 -6.83 -10.78 1.46
CA SER A 51 -5.47 -11.32 1.41
C SER A 51 -4.92 -11.17 0.00
N ALA A 52 -3.78 -10.53 -0.13
CA ALA A 52 -3.07 -10.37 -1.40
C ALA A 52 -1.56 -10.37 -1.14
N HIS A 53 -0.77 -10.71 -2.15
CA HIS A 53 0.69 -10.62 -2.08
C HIS A 53 1.17 -9.17 -2.18
N GLU A 54 0.39 -8.32 -2.84
CA GLU A 54 0.72 -6.91 -3.08
C GLU A 54 -0.56 -6.10 -3.31
N PHE A 55 -0.60 -4.87 -2.80
CA PHE A 55 -1.62 -3.88 -3.10
C PHE A 55 -0.98 -2.67 -3.75
N HIS A 56 -1.56 -2.20 -4.86
CA HIS A 56 -1.15 -0.98 -5.55
C HIS A 56 -2.24 0.08 -5.46
N VAL A 57 -1.84 1.29 -5.11
CA VAL A 57 -2.62 2.49 -5.34
C VAL A 57 -2.09 3.12 -6.62
N VAL A 58 -2.94 3.25 -7.62
CA VAL A 58 -2.60 3.85 -8.91
C VAL A 58 -3.38 5.13 -9.12
N ASP A 59 -2.80 6.07 -9.85
CA ASP A 59 -3.50 7.29 -10.27
C ASP A 59 -4.34 7.07 -11.55
N GLY A 60 -4.96 8.16 -12.05
CA GLY A 60 -5.80 8.12 -13.24
C GLY A 60 -5.08 7.72 -14.53
N SER A 61 -3.74 7.76 -14.57
CA SER A 61 -2.92 7.29 -15.69
C SER A 61 -2.51 5.82 -15.56
N GLY A 62 -2.76 5.19 -14.40
CA GLY A 62 -2.32 3.85 -14.06
C GLY A 62 -0.91 3.80 -13.44
N ALA A 63 -0.28 4.95 -13.19
CA ALA A 63 1.02 4.99 -12.53
C ALA A 63 0.88 4.68 -11.03
N SER A 64 1.80 3.86 -10.51
CA SER A 64 1.78 3.47 -9.09
C SER A 64 2.20 4.64 -8.20
N ARG A 65 1.36 4.98 -7.20
CA ARG A 65 1.59 6.03 -6.19
C ARG A 65 1.92 5.48 -4.82
N ALA A 66 1.40 4.30 -4.51
CA ALA A 66 1.81 3.55 -3.34
C ALA A 66 1.78 2.05 -3.62
N ARG A 67 2.64 1.31 -2.93
CA ARG A 67 2.67 -0.15 -2.93
C ARG A 67 2.77 -0.65 -1.52
N MET A 68 1.94 -1.63 -1.20
CA MET A 68 2.07 -2.41 0.02
C MET A 68 2.55 -3.80 -0.38
N LEU A 69 3.77 -4.14 -0.01
CA LEU A 69 4.40 -5.43 -0.22
C LEU A 69 4.42 -6.22 1.10
N ILE A 70 4.94 -7.44 1.06
CA ILE A 70 5.03 -8.31 2.24
C ILE A 70 5.93 -7.72 3.35
N ASP A 71 6.93 -6.92 2.98
CA ASP A 71 7.98 -6.41 3.88
C ASP A 71 7.95 -4.88 4.06
N ARG A 72 7.20 -4.14 3.20
CA ARG A 72 7.21 -2.68 3.22
C ARG A 72 5.99 -2.03 2.59
N ILE A 73 5.80 -0.76 2.94
CA ILE A 73 4.92 0.17 2.22
C ILE A 73 5.81 1.24 1.59
N SER A 74 5.63 1.49 0.30
CA SER A 74 6.40 2.45 -0.49
C SER A 74 5.48 3.49 -1.11
N TYR A 75 5.92 4.76 -1.16
CA TYR A 75 5.21 5.88 -1.77
C TYR A 75 6.06 6.50 -2.86
N PHE A 76 5.45 6.83 -3.99
CA PHE A 76 6.10 7.36 -5.17
C PHE A 76 5.48 8.69 -5.58
N ASP A 77 6.30 9.60 -6.11
CA ASP A 77 5.84 10.85 -6.72
C ASP A 77 5.32 10.66 -8.15
N GLU A 78 5.06 11.78 -8.82
CA GLU A 78 4.52 11.80 -10.19
C GLU A 78 5.50 11.21 -11.21
N ASP A 79 6.78 11.31 -10.96
CA ASP A 79 7.85 10.81 -11.82
C ASP A 79 8.21 9.34 -11.51
N GLY A 80 7.56 8.73 -10.53
CA GLY A 80 7.83 7.36 -10.08
C GLY A 80 9.03 7.24 -9.14
N THR A 81 9.55 8.37 -8.65
CA THR A 81 10.64 8.37 -7.67
C THR A 81 10.13 7.94 -6.30
N LEU A 82 10.82 7.01 -5.64
CA LEU A 82 10.52 6.61 -4.28
C LEU A 82 10.71 7.80 -3.32
N ARG A 83 9.63 8.21 -2.62
CA ARG A 83 9.63 9.36 -1.72
C ARG A 83 9.60 8.98 -0.25
N ALA A 84 8.93 7.90 0.07
CA ALA A 84 8.89 7.39 1.44
C ALA A 84 8.76 5.88 1.44
N THR A 85 9.29 5.26 2.48
CA THR A 85 9.13 3.83 2.76
C THR A 85 8.91 3.61 4.24
N SER A 86 8.09 2.61 4.57
CA SER A 86 7.94 2.09 5.92
C SER A 86 8.12 0.59 5.85
N ALA A 87 9.11 0.06 6.54
CA ALA A 87 9.48 -1.35 6.53
C ALA A 87 9.78 -1.84 7.96
N SER A 88 10.06 -3.12 8.12
CA SER A 88 10.37 -3.72 9.42
C SER A 88 11.68 -3.19 10.03
N ASP A 89 12.59 -2.68 9.21
CA ASP A 89 13.89 -2.14 9.57
C ASP A 89 13.90 -0.60 9.75
N GLY A 90 12.77 0.08 9.43
CA GLY A 90 12.66 1.52 9.65
C GLY A 90 11.71 2.25 8.72
N ILE A 91 11.74 3.57 8.86
CA ILE A 91 10.97 4.52 8.05
C ILE A 91 11.96 5.47 7.38
N GLY A 92 11.87 5.57 6.06
CA GLY A 92 12.73 6.43 5.24
C GLY A 92 11.95 7.48 4.47
N TYR A 93 12.59 8.62 4.23
CA TYR A 93 12.12 9.68 3.35
C TYR A 93 13.23 10.10 2.39
N ASN A 94 12.92 10.21 1.10
CA ASN A 94 13.82 10.63 0.04
C ASN A 94 13.39 11.99 -0.53
N ASP A 95 14.36 12.76 -1.02
CA ASP A 95 14.09 14.00 -1.77
C ASP A 95 13.57 13.71 -3.19
N VAL A 96 13.37 14.76 -3.99
CA VAL A 96 12.86 14.67 -5.35
C VAL A 96 13.80 13.90 -6.30
N ASN A 97 15.07 13.78 -5.96
CA ASN A 97 16.07 13.04 -6.73
C ASN A 97 16.20 11.58 -6.29
N GLY A 98 15.40 11.14 -5.28
CA GLY A 98 15.48 9.80 -4.71
C GLY A 98 16.60 9.62 -3.68
N THR A 99 17.30 10.71 -3.29
CA THR A 99 18.35 10.67 -2.26
C THR A 99 17.72 10.58 -0.88
N GLY A 100 18.15 9.60 -0.07
CA GLY A 100 17.69 9.44 1.32
C GLY A 100 18.02 10.66 2.16
N ARG A 101 17.01 11.29 2.79
CA ARG A 101 17.14 12.51 3.59
C ARG A 101 16.87 12.28 5.06
N THR A 102 16.01 11.34 5.38
CA THR A 102 15.67 11.01 6.78
C THR A 102 15.52 9.51 6.89
N TRP A 103 16.04 8.96 7.98
CA TRP A 103 15.86 7.57 8.35
C TRP A 103 15.54 7.44 9.82
N ILE A 104 14.55 6.61 10.17
CA ILE A 104 14.18 6.28 11.55
C ILE A 104 14.28 4.76 11.66
N ASP A 105 15.19 4.28 12.48
CA ASP A 105 15.48 2.85 12.65
C ASP A 105 15.82 2.52 14.11
N GLU A 106 16.28 1.32 14.37
CA GLU A 106 16.72 0.87 15.70
C GLU A 106 17.91 1.67 16.26
N TYR A 107 18.68 2.36 15.40
CA TYR A 107 19.81 3.20 15.79
C TYR A 107 19.40 4.65 16.08
N GLY A 108 18.14 5.03 15.82
CA GLY A 108 17.59 6.35 16.09
C GLY A 108 17.05 7.06 14.86
N ILE A 109 17.15 8.38 14.87
CA ILE A 109 16.72 9.27 13.78
C ILE A 109 17.94 9.88 13.14
N GLY A 110 18.11 9.69 11.83
CA GLY A 110 19.16 10.31 11.02
C GLY A 110 18.59 11.30 10.02
N TYR A 111 19.25 12.43 9.84
CA TYR A 111 19.03 13.38 8.75
C TYR A 111 20.31 13.53 7.93
N TYR A 112 20.18 13.49 6.60
CA TYR A 112 21.27 13.48 5.66
C TYR A 112 21.22 14.69 4.72
N GLY A 113 22.38 15.22 4.39
CA GLY A 113 22.57 16.28 3.39
C GLY A 113 22.28 15.79 1.97
N GLU A 114 22.33 16.71 1.00
CA GLU A 114 22.14 16.39 -0.43
C GLU A 114 23.19 15.44 -0.97
N ASN A 115 24.39 15.48 -0.38
CA ASN A 115 25.52 14.59 -0.71
C ASN A 115 25.46 13.22 0.01
N GLY A 116 24.35 12.92 0.74
CA GLY A 116 24.20 11.68 1.52
C GLY A 116 24.99 11.67 2.84
N THR A 117 25.64 12.76 3.21
CA THR A 117 26.41 12.87 4.47
C THR A 117 25.46 13.05 5.64
N LEU A 118 25.67 12.34 6.74
CA LEU A 118 24.91 12.50 7.98
C LEU A 118 25.11 13.94 8.53
N ARG A 119 24.00 14.64 8.76
CA ARG A 119 23.95 16.02 9.27
C ARG A 119 23.43 16.09 10.71
N LEU A 120 22.53 15.19 11.06
CA LEU A 120 21.98 15.09 12.40
C LEU A 120 21.71 13.63 12.72
N ARG A 121 22.02 13.22 13.93
CA ARG A 121 21.57 11.97 14.53
C ARG A 121 21.01 12.20 15.91
N MET A 122 19.87 11.56 16.19
CA MET A 122 19.28 11.51 17.53
C MET A 122 19.08 10.03 17.90
N ASN A 123 19.65 9.62 19.04
CA ASN A 123 19.51 8.26 19.56
C ASN A 123 19.65 8.25 21.09
N SER A 124 19.76 7.05 21.69
CA SER A 124 19.93 6.89 23.14
C SER A 124 21.20 7.55 23.69
N GLY A 125 22.23 7.80 22.85
CA GLY A 125 23.46 8.51 23.22
C GLY A 125 23.33 10.04 23.17
N GLY A 126 22.18 10.57 22.67
CA GLY A 126 21.92 12.00 22.57
C GLY A 126 21.67 12.47 21.14
N ILE A 127 21.92 13.76 20.93
CA ILE A 127 21.78 14.42 19.63
C ILE A 127 23.17 14.88 19.19
N VAL A 128 23.53 14.59 17.96
CA VAL A 128 24.74 15.12 17.31
C VAL A 128 24.36 15.86 16.04
N VAL A 129 25.08 16.98 15.77
CA VAL A 129 25.00 17.72 14.52
C VAL A 129 26.37 17.68 13.87
N ALA A 130 26.41 17.39 12.58
CA ALA A 130 27.62 17.33 11.78
C ALA A 130 27.63 18.43 10.70
N ASP A 131 28.82 18.79 10.25
CA ASP A 131 29.03 19.67 9.10
C ASP A 131 28.82 18.94 7.76
N ASP A 132 29.07 19.62 6.62
CA ASP A 132 28.91 19.08 5.29
C ASP A 132 29.86 17.91 4.96
N ASN A 133 30.93 17.76 5.72
CA ASN A 133 31.91 16.68 5.62
C ASN A 133 31.58 15.50 6.55
N GLY A 134 30.51 15.60 7.37
CA GLY A 134 30.12 14.57 8.33
C GLY A 134 30.90 14.64 9.65
N ILE A 135 31.69 15.70 9.87
CA ILE A 135 32.43 15.91 11.14
C ILE A 135 31.46 16.45 12.18
N PHE A 136 31.40 15.79 13.33
CA PHE A 136 30.54 16.24 14.43
C PHE A 136 30.98 17.60 14.95
N ARG A 137 30.05 18.56 14.99
CA ARG A 137 30.30 19.94 15.44
C ARG A 137 29.66 20.20 16.81
N THR A 138 28.55 19.57 17.10
CA THR A 138 27.89 19.64 18.40
C THR A 138 27.38 18.30 18.86
N ARG A 139 27.38 18.09 20.18
CA ARG A 139 26.73 16.96 20.83
C ARG A 139 25.98 17.43 22.06
N MET A 140 24.75 16.92 22.21
CA MET A 140 23.95 17.00 23.42
C MET A 140 23.69 15.59 23.92
N SER A 141 24.00 15.30 25.17
CA SER A 141 23.82 13.99 25.79
C SER A 141 23.49 14.13 27.29
N ALA A 142 23.24 13.00 27.95
CA ALA A 142 23.04 12.99 29.40
C ALA A 142 24.24 13.55 30.18
N SER A 143 25.48 13.50 29.63
CA SER A 143 26.68 14.08 30.22
C SER A 143 26.85 15.57 29.94
N GLY A 144 25.94 16.22 29.19
CA GLY A 144 25.97 17.65 28.87
C GLY A 144 26.13 17.93 27.38
N PHE A 145 26.68 19.13 27.10
CA PHE A 145 26.91 19.64 25.77
C PHE A 145 28.40 19.65 25.43
N ALA A 146 28.73 19.42 24.17
CA ALA A 146 30.08 19.57 23.64
C ALA A 146 30.05 20.28 22.27
N TYR A 147 31.08 21.07 22.00
CA TYR A 147 31.35 21.73 20.73
C TYR A 147 32.73 21.31 20.22
N TYR A 148 32.83 20.99 18.94
CA TYR A 148 34.01 20.41 18.31
C TYR A 148 34.55 21.31 17.19
N ASP A 149 35.87 21.29 16.99
CA ASP A 149 36.54 21.92 15.87
C ASP A 149 36.37 21.16 14.55
N GLU A 150 36.99 21.65 13.49
CA GLU A 150 36.94 21.06 12.15
C GLU A 150 37.63 19.68 12.06
N THR A 151 38.46 19.33 13.03
CA THR A 151 39.17 18.05 13.11
C THR A 151 38.49 17.05 14.05
N GLY A 152 37.37 17.44 14.70
CA GLY A 152 36.67 16.65 15.70
C GLY A 152 37.26 16.79 17.12
N GLY A 153 38.16 17.73 17.36
CA GLY A 153 38.69 18.07 18.68
C GLY A 153 37.66 18.83 19.51
N VAL A 154 37.57 18.56 20.82
CA VAL A 154 36.67 19.29 21.73
C VAL A 154 37.19 20.70 21.97
N ILE A 155 36.43 21.70 21.52
CA ILE A 155 36.71 23.12 21.82
C ILE A 155 36.15 23.46 23.18
N TRP A 156 34.95 22.98 23.50
CA TRP A 156 34.26 23.29 24.75
C TRP A 156 33.29 22.17 25.11
N SER A 157 33.14 21.90 26.41
CA SER A 157 32.10 21.01 26.91
C SER A 157 31.68 21.35 28.33
N THR A 158 30.44 21.07 28.69
CA THR A 158 29.94 21.22 30.07
C THR A 158 30.46 20.12 31.02
N ALA A 159 30.98 19.03 30.45
CA ALA A 159 31.46 17.90 31.25
C ALA A 159 32.88 18.08 31.84
N GLN A 160 33.61 19.17 31.44
CA GLN A 160 34.97 19.41 31.88
C GLN A 160 35.06 20.24 33.17
N ASP A 161 33.95 20.75 33.71
CA ASP A 161 34.02 21.54 34.94
C ASP A 161 33.62 20.67 36.16
N GLY A 162 34.43 19.64 36.42
CA GLY A 162 34.43 18.88 37.68
C GLY A 162 35.11 19.63 38.84
N SER A 163 35.47 20.93 38.68
CA SER A 163 36.00 21.78 39.72
C SER A 163 34.96 22.87 40.08
N ARG A 164 33.91 22.47 40.79
CA ARG A 164 33.19 23.39 41.67
C ARG A 164 33.60 23.06 43.09
N ASP A 165 34.57 23.80 43.58
CA ASP A 165 34.84 23.97 45.00
C ASP A 165 33.60 24.51 45.75
#